data_15d2811e0c3da9d2351084e72e5ab743
#
_entry.id   15d2811e0c3da9d2351084e72e5ab743
#
_cell.length_a   1.000
_cell.length_b   1.000
_cell.length_c   1.000
_cell.angle_alpha   90.00
_cell.angle_beta   90.00
_cell.angle_gamma   90.00
#
_symmetry.space_group_name_H-M   'P 1'
#
loop_
_entity.id
_entity.type
_entity.pdbx_description
1 polymer ?
#
loop_
_entity_poly.entity_id
_entity_poly.type
_entity_poly.pdbx_seq_one_letter_code
_entity_poly.pdbx_strand_id
1 'polypeptide(L)'
;MAESICIPFTYTYDQFTTFFYDGRVYLSDTSYPIGQCCVDIANVDEEVLNEIDRRVEEFIPAARALLTEKTNSAVAFAQKKLNAVWNIIFTMPVYRDLNIDLELSYHSLERLYEQKDKWAQVQDIHSEGHEIYERMIDNLAHFADRVWALRLQLRIMTEKYFEPLKRRNSAAYGTAYSAFYADMLRTDALLFGEDFDQKFSVEIDFVPMMRKENESEFFVAEKTTFNYLHDFLRTEFYRGLAIGNAPRQCHNCGKYFLLTAGYNTCYCGNIAPGETERTCRKVGAHRKEAQGKANRSPARVEYDRTYNRLKQRKIRGKISVDEWNAAVAKAMQVLEQTERGELTDDEMKERFREF
;
A
#
# COMPACT_ATOMS: atom_id res chain seq x y z
N MET A 1 -6.21 11.42 15.45
CA MET A 1 -4.87 11.99 15.67
C MET A 1 -3.90 10.81 15.68
N ALA A 2 -2.77 10.89 15.00
CA ALA A 2 -1.77 9.84 15.05
C ALA A 2 -1.07 9.91 16.41
N GLU A 3 -1.08 8.83 17.16
CA GLU A 3 -0.34 8.73 18.41
C GLU A 3 1.16 8.77 18.07
N SER A 4 1.90 9.70 18.61
CA SER A 4 3.35 9.75 18.43
C SER A 4 4.01 9.02 19.61
N ILE A 5 4.93 8.12 19.27
CA ILE A 5 5.67 7.30 20.23
C ILE A 5 7.13 7.79 20.24
N CYS A 6 7.74 7.84 21.41
CA CYS A 6 9.16 8.15 21.52
C CYS A 6 9.97 6.85 21.28
N ILE A 7 10.66 6.76 20.15
CA ILE A 7 11.52 5.63 19.82
C ILE A 7 12.96 6.09 19.90
N PRO A 8 13.75 5.61 20.89
CA PRO A 8 15.11 6.08 21.12
C PRO A 8 16.18 5.37 20.25
N PHE A 9 15.77 4.64 19.21
CA PHE A 9 16.69 3.80 18.43
C PHE A 9 17.09 4.44 17.11
N THR A 10 18.37 4.32 16.79
CA THR A 10 18.96 4.68 15.51
C THR A 10 19.10 3.41 14.68
N TYR A 11 18.74 3.47 13.42
CA TYR A 11 18.73 2.31 12.52
C TYR A 11 19.78 2.41 11.43
N THR A 12 20.19 1.26 10.94
CA THR A 12 21.01 1.13 9.73
C THR A 12 20.13 0.66 8.57
N TYR A 13 20.64 0.75 7.35
CA TYR A 13 19.92 0.28 6.16
C TYR A 13 19.53 -1.20 6.22
N ASP A 14 20.43 -2.03 6.70
CA ASP A 14 20.38 -3.50 6.69
C ASP A 14 19.75 -4.11 7.95
N GLN A 15 19.44 -3.31 8.93
CA GLN A 15 18.72 -3.78 10.12
C GLN A 15 17.92 -2.65 10.74
N PHE A 16 16.61 -2.83 10.82
CA PHE A 16 15.73 -1.86 11.45
C PHE A 16 14.63 -2.54 12.26
N THR A 17 14.16 -1.81 13.25
CA THR A 17 13.12 -2.26 14.17
C THR A 17 11.85 -1.42 13.96
N THR A 18 10.72 -2.10 13.94
CA THR A 18 9.41 -1.46 13.91
C THR A 18 8.57 -1.93 15.08
N PHE A 19 7.52 -1.18 15.40
CA PHE A 19 6.61 -1.55 16.46
C PHE A 19 5.20 -1.68 15.90
N PHE A 20 4.51 -2.74 16.32
CA PHE A 20 3.12 -2.97 15.93
C PHE A 20 2.22 -2.85 17.15
N TYR A 21 1.20 -2.01 17.03
CA TYR A 21 0.20 -1.82 18.08
C TYR A 21 -1.10 -1.29 17.48
N ASP A 22 -2.23 -1.79 17.95
CA ASP A 22 -3.59 -1.34 17.61
C ASP A 22 -3.83 -1.11 16.10
N GLY A 23 -3.44 -2.09 15.28
CA GLY A 23 -3.63 -2.02 13.83
C GLY A 23 -2.72 -1.02 13.12
N ARG A 24 -1.69 -0.54 13.78
CA ARG A 24 -0.70 0.42 13.25
C ARG A 24 0.71 -0.13 13.32
N VAL A 25 1.55 0.31 12.41
CA VAL A 25 2.99 0.14 12.43
C VAL A 25 3.64 1.49 12.70
N TYR A 26 4.64 1.51 13.54
CA TYR A 26 5.38 2.70 13.94
C TYR A 26 6.80 2.61 13.42
N LEU A 27 7.18 3.61 12.62
CA LEU A 27 8.51 3.82 12.06
C LEU A 27 9.08 5.08 12.72
N SER A 28 9.93 4.91 13.72
CA SER A 28 10.42 6.04 14.53
C SER A 28 9.27 6.91 15.07
N ASP A 29 9.20 8.15 14.66
CA ASP A 29 8.18 9.10 15.12
C ASP A 29 6.88 9.07 14.32
N THR A 30 6.84 8.30 13.23
CA THR A 30 5.69 8.23 12.32
C THR A 30 4.96 6.90 12.46
N SER A 31 3.64 6.92 12.36
CA SER A 31 2.85 5.68 12.38
C SER A 31 1.86 5.61 11.22
N TYR A 32 1.68 4.40 10.70
CA TYR A 32 0.82 4.10 9.57
C TYR A 32 -0.20 3.01 9.92
N PRO A 33 -1.38 2.99 9.32
CA PRO A 33 -2.22 1.79 9.34
C PRO A 33 -1.44 0.62 8.74
N ILE A 34 -1.51 -0.56 9.35
CA ILE A 34 -0.83 -1.76 8.84
C ILE A 34 -1.28 -2.04 7.40
N GLY A 35 -0.33 -2.21 6.49
CA GLY A 35 -0.50 -2.37 5.04
C GLY A 35 -0.19 -1.10 4.24
N GLN A 36 -0.02 0.07 4.88
CA GLN A 36 0.25 1.33 4.19
C GLN A 36 1.66 1.40 3.62
N CYS A 37 2.67 0.94 4.35
CA CYS A 37 4.06 0.94 3.87
C CYS A 37 4.22 0.09 2.62
N CYS A 38 3.55 -1.06 2.57
CA CYS A 38 3.51 -1.92 1.39
C CYS A 38 2.91 -1.18 0.18
N VAL A 39 1.81 -0.43 0.38
CA VAL A 39 1.19 0.39 -0.66
C VAL A 39 2.10 1.51 -1.14
N ASP A 40 2.78 2.19 -0.22
CA ASP A 40 3.65 3.32 -0.55
C ASP A 40 4.86 2.86 -1.37
N ILE A 41 5.49 1.75 -1.00
CA ILE A 41 6.57 1.13 -1.77
C ILE A 41 6.07 0.64 -3.15
N ALA A 42 4.88 0.06 -3.21
CA ALA A 42 4.30 -0.37 -4.48
C ALA A 42 4.03 0.79 -5.46
N ASN A 43 3.91 2.01 -4.97
CA ASN A 43 3.70 3.22 -5.77
C ASN A 43 4.98 4.02 -6.08
N VAL A 44 6.16 3.55 -5.66
CA VAL A 44 7.42 4.21 -6.03
C VAL A 44 7.58 4.20 -7.55
N ASP A 45 7.97 5.32 -8.14
CA ASP A 45 8.08 5.44 -9.59
C ASP A 45 9.18 4.50 -10.15
N GLU A 46 8.97 3.97 -11.36
CA GLU A 46 9.90 3.02 -11.99
C GLU A 46 11.27 3.64 -12.24
N GLU A 47 11.30 4.93 -12.58
CA GLU A 47 12.53 5.68 -12.77
C GLU A 47 13.41 5.71 -11.53
N VAL A 48 12.81 5.74 -10.33
CA VAL A 48 13.54 5.68 -9.05
C VAL A 48 14.21 4.32 -8.87
N LEU A 49 13.49 3.23 -9.17
CA LEU A 49 14.04 1.87 -9.06
C LEU A 49 15.15 1.64 -10.09
N ASN A 50 14.96 2.06 -11.33
CA ASN A 50 15.96 1.97 -12.39
C ASN A 50 17.22 2.79 -12.04
N GLU A 51 17.06 3.95 -11.41
CA GLU A 51 18.22 4.75 -10.98
C GLU A 51 18.95 4.09 -9.80
N ILE A 52 18.24 3.42 -8.88
CA ILE A 52 18.85 2.60 -7.82
C ILE A 52 19.71 1.50 -8.45
N ASP A 53 19.14 0.70 -9.37
CA ASP A 53 19.87 -0.37 -10.06
C ASP A 53 21.13 0.15 -10.72
N ARG A 54 21.04 1.22 -11.49
CA ARG A 54 22.18 1.85 -12.16
C ARG A 54 23.26 2.27 -11.16
N ARG A 55 22.89 2.84 -10.00
CA ARG A 55 23.87 3.24 -8.98
C ARG A 55 24.48 2.05 -8.27
N VAL A 56 23.70 1.02 -8.04
CA VAL A 56 24.18 -0.24 -7.46
C VAL A 56 25.15 -0.95 -8.40
N GLU A 57 24.86 -1.02 -9.70
CA GLU A 57 25.78 -1.54 -10.71
C GLU A 57 27.13 -0.81 -10.74
N GLU A 58 27.13 0.51 -10.46
CA GLU A 58 28.37 1.28 -10.31
C GLU A 58 29.10 1.02 -8.99
N PHE A 59 28.35 0.68 -7.92
CA PHE A 59 28.90 0.45 -6.59
C PHE A 59 29.51 -0.94 -6.44
N ILE A 60 28.87 -2.01 -6.92
CA ILE A 60 29.26 -3.40 -6.70
C ILE A 60 30.75 -3.67 -7.10
N PRO A 61 31.21 -3.26 -8.28
CA PRO A 61 32.62 -3.47 -8.64
C PRO A 61 33.61 -2.76 -7.70
N ALA A 62 33.25 -1.52 -7.26
CA ALA A 62 34.06 -0.78 -6.32
C ALA A 62 34.09 -1.44 -4.93
N ALA A 63 32.95 -1.95 -4.46
CA ALA A 63 32.85 -2.68 -3.19
C ALA A 63 33.66 -3.98 -3.23
N ARG A 64 33.54 -4.76 -4.29
CA ARG A 64 34.32 -6.02 -4.45
C ARG A 64 35.81 -5.79 -4.60
N ALA A 65 36.23 -4.70 -5.22
CA ALA A 65 37.65 -4.34 -5.30
C ALA A 65 38.27 -4.15 -3.90
N LEU A 66 37.52 -3.72 -2.91
CA LEU A 66 37.98 -3.55 -1.53
C LEU A 66 38.36 -4.85 -0.83
N LEU A 67 37.91 -6.01 -1.31
CA LEU A 67 38.33 -7.31 -0.78
C LEU A 67 39.82 -7.59 -1.05
N THR A 68 40.37 -6.99 -2.11
CA THR A 68 41.80 -7.18 -2.52
C THR A 68 42.60 -5.89 -2.40
N GLU A 69 42.02 -4.74 -2.62
CA GLU A 69 42.67 -3.43 -2.55
C GLU A 69 42.64 -2.85 -1.13
N LYS A 70 43.80 -2.34 -0.69
CA LYS A 70 43.98 -1.84 0.71
C LYS A 70 44.38 -0.36 0.74
N THR A 71 43.75 0.47 -0.09
CA THR A 71 44.12 1.89 -0.19
C THR A 71 42.97 2.78 0.25
N ASN A 72 43.32 3.89 0.91
CA ASN A 72 42.34 4.92 1.30
C ASN A 72 41.57 5.45 0.09
N SER A 73 42.23 5.53 -1.09
CA SER A 73 41.59 6.03 -2.30
C SER A 73 40.51 5.07 -2.82
N ALA A 74 40.73 3.76 -2.75
CA ALA A 74 39.75 2.75 -3.13
C ALA A 74 38.55 2.78 -2.19
N VAL A 75 38.78 2.90 -0.88
CA VAL A 75 37.69 3.02 0.13
C VAL A 75 36.87 4.29 -0.09
N ALA A 76 37.51 5.45 -0.25
CA ALA A 76 36.82 6.70 -0.52
C ALA A 76 36.02 6.65 -1.84
N PHE A 77 36.54 5.99 -2.86
CA PHE A 77 35.84 5.80 -4.13
C PHE A 77 34.59 4.92 -3.95
N ALA A 78 34.72 3.77 -3.28
CA ALA A 78 33.57 2.89 -3.00
C ALA A 78 32.53 3.58 -2.12
N GLN A 79 32.95 4.32 -1.07
CA GLN A 79 32.05 5.10 -0.22
C GLN A 79 31.28 6.15 -1.03
N LYS A 80 31.93 6.85 -1.94
CA LYS A 80 31.28 7.81 -2.83
C LYS A 80 30.19 7.15 -3.69
N LYS A 81 30.45 5.94 -4.20
CA LYS A 81 29.47 5.17 -4.99
C LYS A 81 28.30 4.71 -4.12
N LEU A 82 28.58 4.22 -2.92
CA LEU A 82 27.56 3.85 -1.93
C LEU A 82 26.67 5.04 -1.54
N ASN A 83 27.27 6.20 -1.32
CA ASN A 83 26.54 7.42 -0.99
C ASN A 83 25.57 7.84 -2.11
N ALA A 84 25.91 7.58 -3.37
CA ALA A 84 25.00 7.82 -4.48
C ALA A 84 23.77 6.88 -4.46
N VAL A 85 23.88 5.68 -3.92
CA VAL A 85 22.77 4.75 -3.66
C VAL A 85 21.94 5.26 -2.48
N TRP A 86 22.58 5.60 -1.35
CA TRP A 86 21.91 6.10 -0.14
C TRP A 86 21.08 7.37 -0.40
N ASN A 87 21.59 8.28 -1.22
CA ASN A 87 20.87 9.51 -1.60
C ASN A 87 19.50 9.25 -2.23
N ILE A 88 19.28 8.06 -2.80
CA ILE A 88 17.99 7.69 -3.36
C ILE A 88 17.19 6.86 -2.36
N ILE A 89 17.79 5.80 -1.80
CA ILE A 89 17.09 4.87 -0.91
C ILE A 89 16.52 5.59 0.31
N PHE A 90 17.26 6.51 0.93
CA PHE A 90 16.80 7.22 2.13
C PHE A 90 15.68 8.24 1.87
N THR A 91 15.38 8.53 0.60
CA THR A 91 14.17 9.31 0.25
C THR A 91 12.93 8.46 0.00
N MET A 92 13.11 7.14 -0.11
CA MET A 92 11.99 6.23 -0.36
C MET A 92 11.06 6.11 0.87
N PRO A 93 9.78 5.78 0.64
CA PRO A 93 8.89 5.38 1.74
C PRO A 93 9.54 4.32 2.63
N VAL A 94 9.19 4.29 3.89
CA VAL A 94 9.81 3.51 4.97
C VAL A 94 11.15 4.10 5.40
N TYR A 95 12.16 4.15 4.52
CA TYR A 95 13.50 4.63 4.90
C TYR A 95 13.52 6.11 5.33
N ARG A 96 12.80 7.00 4.64
CA ARG A 96 12.69 8.42 5.01
C ARG A 96 12.04 8.64 6.39
N ASP A 97 11.25 7.65 6.84
CA ASP A 97 10.47 7.73 8.09
C ASP A 97 11.16 6.97 9.24
N LEU A 98 12.25 6.26 8.95
CA LEU A 98 13.13 5.66 9.95
C LEU A 98 14.15 6.69 10.44
N ASN A 99 14.50 6.61 11.73
CA ASN A 99 15.59 7.40 12.30
C ASN A 99 16.94 6.76 11.97
N ILE A 100 17.33 6.84 10.67
CA ILE A 100 18.60 6.28 10.18
C ILE A 100 19.75 7.19 10.60
N ASP A 101 20.83 6.60 11.11
CA ASP A 101 22.08 7.30 11.33
C ASP A 101 22.73 7.61 9.97
N LEU A 102 22.40 8.79 9.45
CA LEU A 102 22.92 9.26 8.17
C LEU A 102 24.45 9.44 8.22
N GLU A 103 24.98 9.94 9.34
CA GLU A 103 26.42 10.12 9.47
C GLU A 103 27.17 8.77 9.43
N LEU A 104 26.67 7.79 10.19
CA LEU A 104 27.21 6.44 10.13
C LEU A 104 27.09 5.83 8.72
N SER A 105 25.94 5.98 8.07
CA SER A 105 25.68 5.40 6.76
C SER A 105 26.57 6.01 5.68
N TYR A 106 26.70 7.34 5.65
CA TYR A 106 27.51 8.05 4.64
C TYR A 106 29.03 7.90 4.82
N HIS A 107 29.50 7.35 5.95
CA HIS A 107 30.90 7.06 6.24
C HIS A 107 31.15 5.60 6.62
N SER A 108 30.22 4.71 6.33
CA SER A 108 30.25 3.33 6.83
C SER A 108 31.48 2.54 6.41
N LEU A 109 31.88 2.61 5.14
CA LEU A 109 33.05 1.91 4.63
C LEU A 109 34.37 2.55 5.13
N GLU A 110 34.42 3.87 5.24
CA GLU A 110 35.59 4.58 5.76
C GLU A 110 35.82 4.23 7.24
N ARG A 111 34.76 4.27 8.04
CA ARG A 111 34.81 3.88 9.48
C ARG A 111 35.14 2.39 9.66
N LEU A 112 34.62 1.52 8.78
CA LEU A 112 34.95 0.10 8.81
C LEU A 112 36.44 -0.12 8.48
N TYR A 113 36.96 0.60 7.49
CA TYR A 113 38.39 0.53 7.09
C TYR A 113 39.33 1.05 8.20
N GLU A 114 38.94 2.07 8.95
CA GLU A 114 39.72 2.58 10.10
C GLU A 114 39.84 1.54 11.23
N GLN A 115 38.84 0.65 11.37
CA GLN A 115 38.84 -0.44 12.34
C GLN A 115 39.58 -1.66 11.78
N LYS A 116 40.93 -1.63 11.84
CA LYS A 116 41.81 -2.61 11.15
C LYS A 116 41.44 -4.07 11.44
N ASP A 117 41.04 -4.41 12.65
CA ASP A 117 40.66 -5.78 13.01
C ASP A 117 39.38 -6.22 12.31
N LYS A 118 38.38 -5.33 12.23
CA LYS A 118 37.13 -5.60 11.50
C LYS A 118 37.38 -5.63 9.97
N TRP A 119 38.22 -4.72 9.49
CA TRP A 119 38.59 -4.72 8.09
C TRP A 119 39.30 -6.01 7.67
N ALA A 120 40.18 -6.55 8.53
CA ALA A 120 40.81 -7.84 8.30
C ALA A 120 39.80 -8.99 8.20
N GLN A 121 38.72 -8.93 9.03
CA GLN A 121 37.65 -9.90 8.93
C GLN A 121 36.88 -9.78 7.61
N VAL A 122 36.60 -8.57 7.09
CA VAL A 122 35.97 -8.39 5.77
C VAL A 122 36.80 -9.06 4.67
N GLN A 123 38.12 -9.08 4.78
CA GLN A 123 39.01 -9.64 3.79
C GLN A 123 39.23 -11.16 3.95
N ASP A 124 38.87 -11.73 5.08
CA ASP A 124 38.96 -13.17 5.36
C ASP A 124 37.65 -13.87 4.96
N ILE A 125 37.69 -14.60 3.83
CA ILE A 125 36.52 -15.29 3.25
C ILE A 125 35.86 -16.32 4.20
N HIS A 126 36.53 -16.70 5.29
CA HIS A 126 36.01 -17.65 6.27
C HIS A 126 35.46 -16.94 7.52
N SER A 127 35.44 -15.63 7.55
CA SER A 127 35.01 -14.85 8.69
C SER A 127 33.54 -14.43 8.57
N GLU A 128 32.89 -14.23 9.72
CA GLU A 128 31.57 -13.63 9.79
C GLU A 128 31.52 -12.21 9.22
N GLY A 129 32.62 -11.44 9.37
CA GLY A 129 32.74 -10.09 8.83
C GLY A 129 32.67 -10.07 7.28
N HIS A 130 33.25 -11.07 6.63
CA HIS A 130 33.14 -11.24 5.19
C HIS A 130 31.71 -11.58 4.75
N GLU A 131 31.07 -12.50 5.45
CA GLU A 131 29.68 -12.89 5.15
C GLU A 131 28.70 -11.70 5.33
N ILE A 132 28.88 -10.87 6.35
CA ILE A 132 28.09 -9.66 6.56
C ILE A 132 28.31 -8.65 5.41
N TYR A 133 29.58 -8.48 4.98
CA TYR A 133 29.90 -7.57 3.89
C TYR A 133 29.32 -8.02 2.54
N GLU A 134 29.48 -9.30 2.18
CA GLU A 134 28.88 -9.86 0.96
C GLU A 134 27.35 -9.81 0.99
N ARG A 135 26.73 -10.05 2.15
CA ARG A 135 25.28 -9.93 2.34
C ARG A 135 24.79 -8.50 2.12
N MET A 136 25.56 -7.48 2.55
CA MET A 136 25.25 -6.08 2.27
C MET A 136 25.27 -5.80 0.76
N ILE A 137 26.28 -6.29 0.05
CA ILE A 137 26.40 -6.14 -1.41
C ILE A 137 25.24 -6.83 -2.11
N ASP A 138 24.91 -8.07 -1.72
CA ASP A 138 23.81 -8.86 -2.27
C ASP A 138 22.45 -8.18 -2.03
N ASN A 139 22.25 -7.66 -0.84
CA ASN A 139 21.03 -6.90 -0.51
C ASN A 139 20.81 -5.71 -1.43
N LEU A 140 21.87 -4.97 -1.71
CA LEU A 140 21.80 -3.82 -2.60
C LEU A 140 21.63 -4.28 -4.05
N ALA A 141 22.34 -5.33 -4.47
CA ALA A 141 22.23 -5.89 -5.81
C ALA A 141 20.81 -6.29 -6.20
N HIS A 142 20.04 -6.79 -5.24
CA HIS A 142 18.66 -7.25 -5.47
C HIS A 142 17.57 -6.32 -4.90
N PHE A 143 17.94 -5.10 -4.51
CA PHE A 143 16.98 -4.19 -3.86
C PHE A 143 15.78 -3.88 -4.77
N ALA A 144 16.04 -3.42 -5.99
CA ALA A 144 14.99 -3.07 -6.93
C ALA A 144 14.20 -4.30 -7.39
N ASP A 145 14.87 -5.42 -7.66
CA ASP A 145 14.23 -6.69 -8.02
C ASP A 145 13.21 -7.15 -6.98
N ARG A 146 13.54 -7.02 -5.70
CA ARG A 146 12.62 -7.36 -4.59
C ARG A 146 11.40 -6.44 -4.54
N VAL A 147 11.57 -5.16 -4.85
CA VAL A 147 10.43 -4.23 -4.97
C VAL A 147 9.57 -4.57 -6.19
N TRP A 148 10.18 -4.95 -7.31
CA TRP A 148 9.45 -5.41 -8.50
C TRP A 148 8.68 -6.70 -8.23
N ALA A 149 9.29 -7.67 -7.56
CA ALA A 149 8.63 -8.92 -7.15
C ALA A 149 7.40 -8.64 -6.25
N LEU A 150 7.54 -7.75 -5.27
CA LEU A 150 6.42 -7.30 -4.44
C LEU A 150 5.29 -6.69 -5.28
N ARG A 151 5.60 -5.80 -6.22
CA ARG A 151 4.60 -5.20 -7.12
C ARG A 151 3.86 -6.23 -7.95
N LEU A 152 4.59 -7.20 -8.51
CA LEU A 152 4.01 -8.29 -9.27
C LEU A 152 3.05 -9.11 -8.42
N GLN A 153 3.47 -9.47 -7.22
CA GLN A 153 2.64 -10.19 -6.24
C GLN A 153 1.37 -9.42 -5.91
N LEU A 154 1.50 -8.13 -5.55
CA LEU A 154 0.35 -7.29 -5.22
C LEU A 154 -0.61 -7.16 -6.39
N ARG A 155 -0.10 -7.03 -7.62
CA ARG A 155 -0.92 -6.97 -8.82
C ARG A 155 -1.72 -8.25 -9.00
N ILE A 156 -1.07 -9.42 -8.97
CA ILE A 156 -1.73 -10.72 -9.12
C ILE A 156 -2.79 -10.92 -8.04
N MET A 157 -2.46 -10.67 -6.78
CA MET A 157 -3.40 -10.81 -5.66
C MET A 157 -4.58 -9.85 -5.79
N THR A 158 -4.32 -8.59 -6.14
CA THR A 158 -5.36 -7.57 -6.26
C THR A 158 -6.30 -7.86 -7.43
N GLU A 159 -5.77 -8.09 -8.62
CA GLU A 159 -6.57 -8.27 -9.84
C GLU A 159 -7.33 -9.60 -9.84
N LYS A 160 -6.66 -10.69 -9.50
CA LYS A 160 -7.25 -12.04 -9.64
C LYS A 160 -8.08 -12.49 -8.43
N TYR A 161 -7.64 -12.11 -7.21
CA TYR A 161 -8.23 -12.67 -5.98
C TYR A 161 -9.02 -11.65 -5.16
N PHE A 162 -8.59 -10.38 -5.09
CA PHE A 162 -9.26 -9.40 -4.24
C PHE A 162 -10.34 -8.60 -4.98
N GLU A 163 -10.13 -8.26 -6.26
CA GLU A 163 -11.12 -7.46 -7.01
C GLU A 163 -12.48 -8.16 -7.13
N PRO A 164 -12.57 -9.49 -7.33
CA PRO A 164 -13.86 -10.20 -7.38
C PRO A 164 -14.63 -10.26 -6.06
N LEU A 165 -14.01 -9.91 -4.93
CA LEU A 165 -14.64 -10.02 -3.62
C LEU A 165 -15.81 -9.05 -3.47
N LYS A 166 -16.98 -9.60 -3.15
CA LYS A 166 -18.20 -8.82 -2.83
C LYS A 166 -18.10 -8.16 -1.44
N ARG A 167 -17.49 -8.85 -0.49
CA ARG A 167 -17.22 -8.35 0.87
C ARG A 167 -15.71 -8.19 1.05
N ARG A 168 -15.29 -7.19 1.81
CA ARG A 168 -13.89 -6.85 2.04
C ARG A 168 -13.65 -6.77 3.54
N ASN A 169 -13.27 -7.90 4.11
CA ASN A 169 -12.93 -8.05 5.52
C ASN A 169 -11.88 -9.16 5.66
N SER A 170 -11.34 -9.35 6.86
CA SER A 170 -10.30 -10.34 7.14
C SER A 170 -10.66 -11.75 6.67
N ALA A 171 -11.90 -12.21 6.90
CA ALA A 171 -12.34 -13.55 6.49
C ALA A 171 -12.36 -13.70 4.96
N ALA A 172 -12.85 -12.68 4.23
CA ALA A 172 -12.87 -12.70 2.76
C ALA A 172 -11.44 -12.66 2.18
N TYR A 173 -10.55 -11.85 2.76
CA TYR A 173 -9.14 -11.83 2.36
C TYR A 173 -8.44 -13.14 2.69
N GLY A 174 -8.70 -13.76 3.85
CA GLY A 174 -8.18 -15.08 4.18
C GLY A 174 -8.62 -16.17 3.19
N THR A 175 -9.89 -16.15 2.76
CA THR A 175 -10.40 -17.05 1.72
C THR A 175 -9.71 -16.81 0.37
N ALA A 176 -9.57 -15.55 -0.04
CA ALA A 176 -8.88 -15.18 -1.27
C ALA A 176 -7.39 -15.56 -1.25
N TYR A 177 -6.73 -15.37 -0.12
CA TYR A 177 -5.34 -15.80 0.08
C TYR A 177 -5.20 -17.33 0.02
N SER A 178 -6.14 -18.08 0.61
CA SER A 178 -6.14 -19.55 0.51
C SER A 178 -6.24 -20.02 -0.94
N ALA A 179 -7.08 -19.37 -1.76
CA ALA A 179 -7.19 -19.67 -3.18
C ALA A 179 -5.90 -19.35 -3.95
N PHE A 180 -5.31 -18.19 -3.67
CA PHE A 180 -4.00 -17.79 -4.22
C PHE A 180 -2.91 -18.80 -3.87
N TYR A 181 -2.82 -19.20 -2.58
CA TYR A 181 -1.82 -20.16 -2.10
C TYR A 181 -2.00 -21.54 -2.75
N ALA A 182 -3.24 -21.99 -2.91
CA ALA A 182 -3.54 -23.25 -3.60
C ALA A 182 -3.18 -23.21 -5.09
N ASP A 183 -3.42 -22.09 -5.76
CA ASP A 183 -3.02 -21.90 -7.17
C ASP A 183 -1.49 -21.85 -7.32
N MET A 184 -0.80 -21.18 -6.38
CA MET A 184 0.65 -21.11 -6.34
C MET A 184 1.30 -22.49 -6.18
N LEU A 185 0.75 -23.35 -5.30
CA LEU A 185 1.23 -24.73 -5.12
C LEU A 185 0.97 -25.64 -6.34
N ARG A 186 0.00 -25.31 -7.19
CA ARG A 186 -0.32 -26.08 -8.41
C ARG A 186 0.47 -25.64 -9.61
N THR A 187 0.84 -24.37 -9.66
CA THR A 187 1.59 -23.78 -10.75
C THR A 187 3.04 -23.77 -10.31
N ASP A 188 3.95 -24.39 -11.09
CA ASP A 188 5.37 -24.36 -10.77
C ASP A 188 5.78 -22.94 -10.32
N ALA A 189 6.49 -22.84 -9.22
CA ALA A 189 6.86 -21.62 -8.51
C ALA A 189 7.57 -20.54 -9.39
N LEU A 190 7.99 -20.90 -10.58
CA LEU A 190 8.59 -20.02 -11.60
C LEU A 190 7.76 -18.78 -11.96
N LEU A 191 6.42 -18.79 -11.77
CA LEU A 191 5.58 -17.61 -12.02
C LEU A 191 5.55 -16.59 -10.88
N PHE A 192 6.00 -16.98 -9.68
CA PHE A 192 5.89 -16.14 -8.48
C PHE A 192 7.26 -15.73 -7.91
N GLY A 193 8.36 -16.21 -8.51
CA GLY A 193 9.72 -16.03 -8.03
C GLY A 193 10.01 -16.91 -6.79
N GLU A 194 11.26 -17.37 -6.67
CA GLU A 194 11.71 -18.17 -5.53
C GLU A 194 11.55 -17.42 -4.19
N ASP A 195 11.60 -16.09 -4.21
CA ASP A 195 11.49 -15.23 -3.03
C ASP A 195 10.12 -15.25 -2.37
N PHE A 196 9.06 -15.67 -3.09
CA PHE A 196 7.71 -15.62 -2.55
C PHE A 196 7.44 -16.66 -1.48
N ASP A 197 8.02 -17.86 -1.61
CA ASP A 197 7.82 -18.99 -0.69
C ASP A 197 8.98 -19.15 0.30
N GLN A 198 10.02 -18.33 0.20
CA GLN A 198 11.14 -18.38 1.14
C GLN A 198 10.67 -18.04 2.56
N LYS A 199 11.00 -18.92 3.48
CA LYS A 199 10.87 -18.64 4.91
C LYS A 199 11.89 -17.58 5.29
N PHE A 200 11.47 -16.59 6.04
CA PHE A 200 12.34 -15.60 6.64
C PHE A 200 12.21 -15.62 8.15
N SER A 201 13.27 -15.21 8.83
CA SER A 201 13.31 -15.11 10.28
C SER A 201 13.23 -13.67 10.71
N VAL A 202 12.40 -13.39 11.71
CA VAL A 202 12.32 -12.07 12.36
C VAL A 202 12.46 -12.26 13.87
N GLU A 203 13.07 -11.29 14.51
CA GLU A 203 13.11 -11.24 15.96
C GLU A 203 11.88 -10.49 16.46
N ILE A 204 11.13 -11.13 17.34
CA ILE A 204 9.93 -10.55 17.94
C ILE A 204 10.13 -10.47 19.45
N ASP A 205 9.85 -9.30 20.01
CA ASP A 205 9.82 -9.03 21.45
C ASP A 205 8.57 -8.20 21.78
N PHE A 206 8.20 -8.14 23.06
CA PHE A 206 7.09 -7.34 23.54
C PHE A 206 7.62 -6.35 24.56
N VAL A 207 7.45 -5.06 24.27
CA VAL A 207 8.03 -4.01 25.07
C VAL A 207 6.97 -3.01 25.55
N PRO A 208 7.13 -2.45 26.75
CA PRO A 208 6.30 -1.33 27.17
C PRO A 208 6.69 -0.08 26.37
N MET A 209 5.68 0.58 25.80
CA MET A 209 5.85 1.86 25.14
C MET A 209 4.98 2.91 25.79
N MET A 210 5.50 4.13 25.86
CA MET A 210 4.84 5.27 26.49
C MET A 210 4.12 6.11 25.44
N ARG A 211 2.93 6.60 25.76
CA ARG A 211 2.24 7.59 24.91
C ARG A 211 2.84 8.96 25.11
N LYS A 212 3.25 9.64 24.03
CA LYS A 212 3.80 11.01 24.11
C LYS A 212 2.82 12.03 24.74
N GLU A 213 1.53 11.80 24.59
CA GLU A 213 0.49 12.69 25.11
C GLU A 213 0.25 12.51 26.62
N ASN A 214 0.65 11.36 27.18
CA ASN A 214 0.53 11.04 28.60
C ASN A 214 1.68 10.14 29.06
N GLU A 215 2.73 10.74 29.60
CA GLU A 215 3.95 10.06 30.06
C GLU A 215 3.72 9.01 31.17
N SER A 216 2.55 8.98 31.75
CA SER A 216 2.17 7.96 32.76
C SER A 216 1.40 6.75 32.16
N GLU A 217 1.03 6.79 30.87
CA GLU A 217 0.27 5.74 30.23
C GLU A 217 1.18 4.88 29.34
N PHE A 218 1.28 3.60 29.71
CA PHE A 218 2.06 2.60 28.97
C PHE A 218 1.14 1.60 28.30
N PHE A 219 1.59 1.08 27.17
CA PHE A 219 0.96 -0.03 26.48
C PHE A 219 2.02 -1.05 26.03
N VAL A 220 1.61 -2.29 25.76
CA VAL A 220 2.50 -3.33 25.25
C VAL A 220 2.48 -3.26 23.72
N ALA A 221 3.64 -3.01 23.13
CA ALA A 221 3.82 -3.06 21.68
C ALA A 221 4.66 -4.29 21.30
N GLU A 222 4.34 -4.87 20.16
CA GLU A 222 5.20 -5.87 19.54
C GLU A 222 6.34 -5.17 18.82
N LYS A 223 7.56 -5.43 19.26
CA LYS A 223 8.80 -4.99 18.66
C LYS A 223 9.29 -6.04 17.67
N THR A 224 9.44 -5.71 16.41
CA THR A 224 9.93 -6.64 15.38
C THR A 224 11.15 -6.06 14.69
N THR A 225 12.24 -6.84 14.64
CA THR A 225 13.49 -6.46 13.96
C THR A 225 13.59 -7.21 12.63
N PHE A 226 13.89 -6.47 11.58
CA PHE A 226 14.01 -6.94 10.19
C PHE A 226 15.42 -6.67 9.66
N ASN A 227 15.93 -7.62 8.89
CA ASN A 227 17.20 -7.48 8.16
C ASN A 227 16.99 -6.98 6.72
N TYR A 228 15.75 -7.08 6.21
CA TYR A 228 15.44 -6.74 4.83
C TYR A 228 14.12 -6.00 4.73
N LEU A 229 14.07 -5.02 3.83
CA LEU A 229 12.83 -4.28 3.55
C LEU A 229 11.70 -5.22 3.11
N HIS A 230 11.98 -6.20 2.26
CA HIS A 230 10.94 -7.10 1.74
C HIS A 230 10.32 -7.97 2.84
N ASP A 231 11.08 -8.40 3.85
CA ASP A 231 10.54 -9.16 4.98
C ASP A 231 9.60 -8.31 5.83
N PHE A 232 9.97 -7.05 6.04
CA PHE A 232 9.08 -6.08 6.68
C PHE A 232 7.78 -5.90 5.88
N LEU A 233 7.87 -5.64 4.56
CA LEU A 233 6.71 -5.40 3.72
C LEU A 233 5.79 -6.63 3.62
N ARG A 234 6.36 -7.83 3.54
CA ARG A 234 5.59 -9.08 3.60
C ARG A 234 4.87 -9.24 4.94
N THR A 235 5.59 -9.02 6.04
CA THR A 235 5.01 -9.10 7.39
C THR A 235 3.86 -8.09 7.55
N GLU A 236 4.07 -6.86 7.14
CA GLU A 236 3.08 -5.79 7.21
C GLU A 236 1.86 -6.11 6.34
N PHE A 237 2.08 -6.59 5.12
CA PHE A 237 1.01 -7.01 4.21
C PHE A 237 0.11 -8.09 4.81
N TYR A 238 0.70 -9.20 5.30
CA TYR A 238 -0.10 -10.30 5.85
C TYR A 238 -0.80 -9.93 7.16
N ARG A 239 -0.17 -9.14 8.01
CA ARG A 239 -0.82 -8.58 9.19
C ARG A 239 -1.97 -7.65 8.81
N GLY A 240 -1.81 -6.85 7.74
CA GLY A 240 -2.88 -6.05 7.18
C GLY A 240 -4.09 -6.89 6.77
N LEU A 241 -3.87 -7.96 6.02
CA LEU A 241 -4.95 -8.87 5.62
C LEU A 241 -5.68 -9.48 6.82
N ALA A 242 -4.95 -9.85 7.87
CA ALA A 242 -5.51 -10.45 9.08
C ALA A 242 -6.47 -9.51 9.82
N ILE A 243 -6.25 -8.19 9.75
CA ILE A 243 -7.14 -7.19 10.36
C ILE A 243 -8.14 -6.59 9.37
N GLY A 244 -8.15 -7.05 8.10
CA GLY A 244 -9.09 -6.61 7.07
C GLY A 244 -8.63 -5.41 6.24
N ASN A 245 -7.35 -5.04 6.33
CA ASN A 245 -6.71 -4.05 5.46
C ASN A 245 -6.10 -4.74 4.24
N ALA A 246 -6.27 -4.19 3.05
CA ALA A 246 -5.65 -4.72 1.85
C ALA A 246 -5.33 -3.63 0.83
N PRO A 247 -4.26 -3.76 0.04
CA PRO A 247 -4.01 -2.92 -1.11
C PRO A 247 -5.15 -3.04 -2.13
N ARG A 248 -5.51 -1.92 -2.74
CA ARG A 248 -6.43 -1.85 -3.86
C ARG A 248 -5.92 -0.88 -4.91
N GLN A 249 -6.06 -1.23 -6.18
CA GLN A 249 -5.74 -0.33 -7.27
C GLN A 249 -6.89 0.66 -7.51
N CYS A 250 -6.56 1.94 -7.63
CA CYS A 250 -7.54 2.99 -7.88
C CYS A 250 -7.99 2.95 -9.34
N HIS A 251 -9.30 2.79 -9.59
CA HIS A 251 -9.86 2.74 -10.94
C HIS A 251 -9.75 4.07 -11.72
N ASN A 252 -9.31 5.17 -11.09
CA ASN A 252 -9.16 6.45 -11.76
C ASN A 252 -7.70 6.78 -12.09
N CYS A 253 -6.75 6.55 -11.18
CA CYS A 253 -5.35 6.91 -11.38
C CYS A 253 -4.40 5.72 -11.50
N GLY A 254 -4.88 4.49 -11.31
CA GLY A 254 -4.07 3.27 -11.38
C GLY A 254 -3.15 3.03 -10.18
N LYS A 255 -2.92 4.01 -9.31
CA LYS A 255 -2.07 3.84 -8.12
C LYS A 255 -2.74 2.96 -7.07
N TYR A 256 -1.94 2.24 -6.31
CA TYR A 256 -2.42 1.49 -5.15
C TYR A 256 -2.82 2.42 -4.00
N PHE A 257 -3.78 2.02 -3.20
CA PHE A 257 -4.13 2.64 -1.94
C PHE A 257 -4.56 1.58 -0.94
N LEU A 258 -4.41 1.87 0.35
CA LEU A 258 -4.85 0.96 1.39
C LEU A 258 -6.37 1.08 1.56
N LEU A 259 -7.06 -0.04 1.41
CA LEU A 259 -8.44 -0.18 1.78
C LEU A 259 -8.50 -0.77 3.19
N THR A 260 -8.92 0.06 4.15
CA THR A 260 -9.07 -0.36 5.55
C THR A 260 -10.40 -1.08 5.79
N ALA A 261 -10.47 -1.88 6.86
CA ALA A 261 -11.67 -2.62 7.22
C ALA A 261 -12.92 -1.74 7.28
N GLY A 262 -14.04 -2.24 6.76
CA GLY A 262 -15.33 -1.53 6.74
C GLY A 262 -15.55 -0.61 5.53
N TYR A 263 -14.53 -0.34 4.73
CA TYR A 263 -14.69 0.46 3.50
C TYR A 263 -14.73 -0.41 2.25
N ASN A 264 -15.50 0.01 1.25
CA ASN A 264 -15.57 -0.64 -0.06
C ASN A 264 -15.63 0.43 -1.16
N THR A 265 -14.51 1.11 -1.40
CA THR A 265 -14.35 2.11 -2.46
C THR A 265 -13.37 1.61 -3.53
N CYS A 266 -13.62 1.94 -4.80
CA CYS A 266 -12.71 1.67 -5.93
C CYS A 266 -11.77 2.84 -6.22
N TYR A 267 -11.83 3.92 -5.43
CA TYR A 267 -11.12 5.15 -5.71
C TYR A 267 -10.36 5.63 -4.48
N CYS A 268 -9.11 6.04 -4.68
CA CYS A 268 -8.27 6.61 -3.61
C CYS A 268 -8.70 8.04 -3.24
N GLY A 269 -8.11 8.56 -2.16
CA GLY A 269 -8.31 9.94 -1.71
C GLY A 269 -7.39 10.97 -2.35
N ASN A 270 -6.42 10.54 -3.19
CA ASN A 270 -5.45 11.43 -3.82
C ASN A 270 -6.11 12.32 -4.89
N ILE A 271 -5.49 13.47 -5.18
CA ILE A 271 -5.90 14.35 -6.27
C ILE A 271 -5.88 13.54 -7.58
N ALA A 272 -6.94 13.66 -8.35
CA ALA A 272 -7.07 12.94 -9.61
C ALA A 272 -6.11 13.47 -10.67
N PRO A 273 -5.61 12.63 -11.59
CA PRO A 273 -4.78 13.09 -12.69
C PRO A 273 -5.47 14.20 -13.49
N GLY A 274 -4.75 15.30 -13.71
CA GLY A 274 -5.26 16.48 -14.43
C GLY A 274 -6.18 17.41 -13.62
N GLU A 275 -6.37 17.13 -12.32
CA GLU A 275 -7.16 17.97 -11.42
C GLU A 275 -6.26 18.69 -10.41
N THR A 276 -6.74 19.82 -9.89
CA THR A 276 -6.02 20.59 -8.86
C THR A 276 -6.57 20.39 -7.46
N GLU A 277 -7.88 20.10 -7.34
CA GLU A 277 -8.56 19.97 -6.05
C GLU A 277 -9.43 18.72 -5.92
N ARG A 278 -9.88 18.16 -7.06
CA ARG A 278 -10.78 17.01 -7.00
C ARG A 278 -10.03 15.71 -6.81
N THR A 279 -10.43 14.96 -5.78
CA THR A 279 -9.86 13.64 -5.53
C THR A 279 -10.38 12.60 -6.52
N CYS A 280 -9.63 11.49 -6.68
CA CYS A 280 -10.07 10.33 -7.46
C CYS A 280 -11.45 9.82 -7.02
N ARG A 281 -11.75 9.86 -5.73
CA ARG A 281 -13.06 9.48 -5.18
C ARG A 281 -14.18 10.39 -5.69
N LYS A 282 -13.97 11.71 -5.71
CA LYS A 282 -14.95 12.67 -6.24
C LYS A 282 -15.16 12.48 -7.74
N VAL A 283 -14.08 12.40 -8.51
CA VAL A 283 -14.13 12.20 -9.98
C VAL A 283 -14.79 10.87 -10.32
N GLY A 284 -14.40 9.79 -9.65
CA GLY A 284 -14.98 8.46 -9.87
C GLY A 284 -16.47 8.38 -9.53
N ALA A 285 -16.90 9.00 -8.43
CA ALA A 285 -18.32 9.07 -8.08
C ALA A 285 -19.14 9.80 -9.16
N HIS A 286 -18.65 10.93 -9.66
CA HIS A 286 -19.32 11.65 -10.75
C HIS A 286 -19.37 10.87 -12.05
N ARG A 287 -18.29 10.16 -12.43
CA ARG A 287 -18.29 9.29 -13.62
C ARG A 287 -19.31 8.16 -13.49
N LYS A 288 -19.35 7.49 -12.35
CA LYS A 288 -20.32 6.41 -12.09
C LYS A 288 -21.75 6.93 -12.13
N GLU A 289 -22.01 8.12 -11.57
CA GLU A 289 -23.31 8.75 -11.63
C GLU A 289 -23.70 9.13 -13.09
N ALA A 290 -22.79 9.70 -13.85
CA ALA A 290 -23.00 10.03 -15.25
C ALA A 290 -23.29 8.78 -16.11
N GLN A 291 -22.52 7.70 -15.93
CA GLN A 291 -22.78 6.42 -16.58
C GLN A 291 -24.13 5.82 -16.17
N GLY A 292 -24.43 5.86 -14.87
CA GLY A 292 -25.73 5.42 -14.36
C GLY A 292 -26.89 6.22 -14.95
N LYS A 293 -26.72 7.53 -15.17
CA LYS A 293 -27.71 8.38 -15.83
C LYS A 293 -27.85 8.04 -17.31
N ALA A 294 -26.73 7.82 -18.02
CA ALA A 294 -26.71 7.49 -19.46
C ALA A 294 -27.35 6.12 -19.74
N ASN A 295 -27.25 5.19 -18.82
CA ASN A 295 -27.79 3.83 -18.95
C ASN A 295 -29.23 3.67 -18.42
N ARG A 296 -29.89 4.75 -17.99
CA ARG A 296 -31.27 4.69 -17.51
C ARG A 296 -32.22 4.53 -18.67
N SER A 297 -33.20 3.63 -18.51
CA SER A 297 -34.31 3.51 -19.45
C SER A 297 -35.10 4.83 -19.49
N PRO A 298 -35.75 5.15 -20.62
CA PRO A 298 -36.66 6.31 -20.68
C PRO A 298 -37.69 6.32 -19.55
N ALA A 299 -38.22 5.17 -19.20
CA ALA A 299 -39.17 5.00 -18.09
C ALA A 299 -38.55 5.41 -16.74
N ARG A 300 -37.31 4.98 -16.48
CA ARG A 300 -36.60 5.36 -15.26
C ARG A 300 -36.33 6.86 -15.18
N VAL A 301 -35.99 7.52 -16.28
CA VAL A 301 -35.78 8.96 -16.32
C VAL A 301 -37.08 9.72 -15.96
N GLU A 302 -38.21 9.31 -16.52
CA GLU A 302 -39.52 9.94 -16.22
C GLU A 302 -39.97 9.67 -14.80
N TYR A 303 -39.74 8.46 -14.27
CA TYR A 303 -39.97 8.15 -12.86
C TYR A 303 -39.16 9.08 -11.94
N ASP A 304 -37.86 9.24 -12.17
CA ASP A 304 -36.99 10.08 -11.34
C ASP A 304 -37.42 11.56 -11.38
N ARG A 305 -37.86 12.05 -12.53
CA ARG A 305 -38.46 13.41 -12.67
C ARG A 305 -39.73 13.56 -11.85
N THR A 306 -40.61 12.58 -11.95
CA THR A 306 -41.89 12.54 -11.21
C THR A 306 -41.68 12.44 -9.71
N TYR A 307 -40.78 11.55 -9.27
CA TYR A 307 -40.40 11.43 -7.86
C TYR A 307 -39.86 12.72 -7.30
N ASN A 308 -38.97 13.41 -8.01
CA ASN A 308 -38.41 14.69 -7.57
C ASN A 308 -39.49 15.79 -7.51
N ARG A 309 -40.42 15.83 -8.47
CA ARG A 309 -41.58 16.75 -8.47
C ARG A 309 -42.47 16.52 -7.23
N LEU A 310 -42.81 15.25 -6.95
CA LEU A 310 -43.61 14.86 -5.79
C LEU A 310 -42.87 15.20 -4.47
N LYS A 311 -41.58 14.92 -4.39
CA LYS A 311 -40.74 15.28 -3.24
C LYS A 311 -40.75 16.79 -2.97
N GLN A 312 -40.64 17.63 -3.99
CA GLN A 312 -40.69 19.07 -3.84
C GLN A 312 -42.09 19.56 -3.40
N ARG A 313 -43.16 18.94 -3.90
CA ARG A 313 -44.54 19.27 -3.47
C ARG A 313 -44.75 18.93 -1.99
N LYS A 314 -44.21 17.78 -1.51
CA LYS A 314 -44.22 17.40 -0.09
C LYS A 314 -43.43 18.40 0.77
N ILE A 315 -42.22 18.76 0.38
CA ILE A 315 -41.36 19.69 1.13
C ILE A 315 -42.04 21.08 1.25
N ARG A 316 -42.78 21.51 0.21
CA ARG A 316 -43.52 22.77 0.20
C ARG A 316 -44.87 22.67 0.89
N GLY A 317 -45.20 21.56 1.53
CA GLY A 317 -46.49 21.37 2.22
C GLY A 317 -47.71 21.29 1.29
N LYS A 318 -47.53 21.08 -0.02
CA LYS A 318 -48.60 20.99 -1.00
C LYS A 318 -49.32 19.65 -1.03
N ILE A 319 -48.67 18.62 -0.51
CA ILE A 319 -49.23 17.26 -0.33
C ILE A 319 -48.79 16.73 1.03
N SER A 320 -49.62 15.92 1.66
CA SER A 320 -49.34 15.23 2.91
C SER A 320 -48.33 14.10 2.70
N VAL A 321 -47.83 13.52 3.81
CA VAL A 321 -46.91 12.35 3.75
C VAL A 321 -47.62 11.14 3.15
N ASP A 322 -48.88 10.92 3.48
CA ASP A 322 -49.65 9.79 3.00
C ASP A 322 -49.99 9.92 1.52
N GLU A 323 -50.38 11.13 1.05
CA GLU A 323 -50.57 11.42 -0.37
C GLU A 323 -49.27 11.24 -1.15
N TRP A 324 -48.12 11.66 -0.60
CA TRP A 324 -46.83 11.46 -1.21
C TRP A 324 -46.46 9.98 -1.33
N ASN A 325 -46.67 9.17 -0.26
CA ASN A 325 -46.39 7.72 -0.27
C ASN A 325 -47.27 7.02 -1.33
N ALA A 326 -48.57 7.34 -1.38
CA ALA A 326 -49.51 6.78 -2.35
C ALA A 326 -49.13 7.13 -3.81
N ALA A 327 -48.74 8.40 -4.05
CA ALA A 327 -48.31 8.84 -5.37
C ALA A 327 -47.01 8.18 -5.82
N VAL A 328 -46.02 8.04 -4.90
CA VAL A 328 -44.75 7.35 -5.20
C VAL A 328 -44.99 5.87 -5.51
N ALA A 329 -45.86 5.18 -4.74
CA ALA A 329 -46.23 3.78 -5.01
C ALA A 329 -46.84 3.60 -6.40
N LYS A 330 -47.79 4.48 -6.77
CA LYS A 330 -48.39 4.48 -8.11
C LYS A 330 -47.37 4.74 -9.21
N ALA A 331 -46.45 5.72 -9.02
CA ALA A 331 -45.39 5.99 -9.99
C ALA A 331 -44.43 4.80 -10.16
N MET A 332 -44.16 4.06 -9.07
CA MET A 332 -43.36 2.84 -9.12
C MET A 332 -44.05 1.73 -9.92
N GLN A 333 -45.37 1.57 -9.76
CA GLN A 333 -46.15 0.62 -10.57
C GLN A 333 -46.06 0.92 -12.07
N VAL A 334 -46.18 2.20 -12.46
CA VAL A 334 -46.05 2.61 -13.86
C VAL A 334 -44.65 2.27 -14.39
N LEU A 335 -43.61 2.49 -13.59
CA LEU A 335 -42.22 2.10 -13.96
C LEU A 335 -42.11 0.58 -14.19
N GLU A 336 -42.60 -0.22 -13.23
CA GLU A 336 -42.54 -1.68 -13.32
C GLU A 336 -43.34 -2.24 -14.52
N GLN A 337 -44.53 -1.69 -14.79
CA GLN A 337 -45.32 -2.06 -15.97
C GLN A 337 -44.58 -1.75 -17.28
N THR A 338 -43.94 -0.60 -17.36
CA THR A 338 -43.15 -0.20 -18.53
C THR A 338 -41.92 -1.13 -18.72
N GLU A 339 -41.20 -1.44 -17.61
CA GLU A 339 -40.03 -2.32 -17.66
C GLU A 339 -40.38 -3.76 -18.02
N ARG A 340 -41.68 -4.21 -17.80
CA ARG A 340 -42.19 -5.48 -18.24
C ARG A 340 -42.73 -5.45 -19.69
N GLY A 341 -42.70 -4.27 -20.33
CA GLY A 341 -43.26 -4.11 -21.69
C GLY A 341 -44.81 -4.08 -21.76
N GLU A 342 -45.48 -3.86 -20.64
CA GLU A 342 -46.94 -3.76 -20.55
C GLU A 342 -47.47 -2.37 -20.99
N LEU A 343 -46.60 -1.39 -21.06
CA LEU A 343 -46.92 -0.02 -21.49
C LEU A 343 -45.94 0.40 -22.60
N THR A 344 -46.47 1.09 -23.59
CA THR A 344 -45.66 1.78 -24.58
C THR A 344 -45.04 3.04 -24.02
N ASP A 345 -44.00 3.59 -24.66
CA ASP A 345 -43.31 4.83 -24.22
C ASP A 345 -44.27 6.03 -24.15
N ASP A 346 -45.27 6.11 -24.99
CA ASP A 346 -46.22 7.20 -25.00
C ASP A 346 -47.27 7.08 -23.87
N GLU A 347 -47.80 5.88 -23.66
CA GLU A 347 -48.67 5.59 -22.50
C GLU A 347 -47.96 5.83 -21.18
N MET A 348 -46.72 5.45 -21.05
CA MET A 348 -45.89 5.68 -19.91
C MET A 348 -45.72 7.18 -19.64
N LYS A 349 -45.41 7.99 -20.65
CA LYS A 349 -45.28 9.45 -20.50
C LYS A 349 -46.59 10.11 -20.08
N GLU A 350 -47.70 9.66 -20.62
CA GLU A 350 -49.02 10.16 -20.28
C GLU A 350 -49.38 9.88 -18.81
N ARG A 351 -49.17 8.64 -18.35
CA ARG A 351 -49.36 8.28 -16.96
C ARG A 351 -48.48 9.02 -15.97
N PHE A 352 -47.21 9.30 -16.35
CA PHE A 352 -46.31 10.11 -15.50
C PHE A 352 -46.68 11.60 -15.46
N ARG A 353 -47.48 12.13 -16.41
CA ARG A 353 -47.99 13.50 -16.40
C ARG A 353 -49.14 13.69 -15.39
N GLU A 354 -49.85 12.62 -15.04
CA GLU A 354 -50.99 12.67 -14.11
C GLU A 354 -50.56 12.95 -12.64
N PHE A 355 -49.31 12.79 -12.32
CA PHE A 355 -48.74 13.05 -10.99
C PHE A 355 -48.39 14.54 -10.84
#